data_fc6945de7a920b360b23d6734233e557
#
_entry.id   fc6945de7a920b360b23d6734233e557
#
_cell.length_a   1.000
_cell.length_b   1.000
_cell.length_c   1.000
_cell.angle_alpha   90.00
_cell.angle_beta   90.00
_cell.angle_gamma   90.00
#
_symmetry.space_group_name_H-M   'P 1'
#
loop_
_entity.id
_entity.type
_entity.pdbx_description
1 polymer ?
#
loop_
_entity_poly.entity_id
_entity_poly.type
_entity_poly.pdbx_seq_one_letter_code
_entity_poly.pdbx_strand_id
1 'polypeptide(L)'
;MANTVKISSCELINADCLEFIQTLPENSVDLIVTDPPYFKVKPEGWDNQWKGDDDYLKWLDQCLAEFWRVLKPAGSLYLFCGHRLASDTEIMMRERFNVLNHIIWAKPSGRWNGCNKESLRAYFPATERILFAEHYQGPYQPKNDGYAAKGRELKQHVMAPLISYFRDARESLGITSKQIAEATGKKNMASHWFGASQWQLPNEGDYNKLQALFARVAAEKHQRGELEKPHHQLVSTYSELNRQYASLLEEYKSLRRYFSVSTAVPYTDVWTHKPVQYYPGKHPCEKPADMLRQIIEASSRPGDLVADFFMGSGSTIKAALALGRRAIGVELETERFEQTVGEVLLMRKD
;
A
#
# COMPACT_ATOMS: atom_id res chain seq x y z
N MET A 1 -3.48 -25.04 23.70
CA MET A 1 -2.52 -23.97 23.32
C MET A 1 -2.15 -24.23 21.86
N ALA A 2 -2.16 -23.20 21.04
CA ALA A 2 -1.75 -23.30 19.66
C ALA A 2 -0.30 -23.79 19.56
N ASN A 3 -0.02 -24.77 18.69
CA ASN A 3 1.34 -25.21 18.43
C ASN A 3 2.01 -24.17 17.52
N THR A 4 3.07 -23.52 17.99
CA THR A 4 3.75 -22.43 17.26
C THR A 4 5.22 -22.81 17.03
N VAL A 5 5.65 -22.70 15.78
CA VAL A 5 7.04 -22.96 15.37
C VAL A 5 7.62 -21.68 14.76
N LYS A 6 8.73 -21.21 15.32
CA LYS A 6 9.48 -20.04 14.82
C LYS A 6 10.72 -20.51 14.04
N ILE A 7 10.80 -20.09 12.78
CA ILE A 7 11.89 -20.44 11.88
C ILE A 7 12.43 -19.14 11.26
N SER A 8 13.59 -18.65 11.71
CA SER A 8 14.18 -17.39 11.22
C SER A 8 13.20 -16.19 11.38
N SER A 9 12.79 -15.60 10.27
CA SER A 9 11.83 -14.48 10.21
C SER A 9 10.38 -14.93 9.99
N CYS A 10 10.08 -16.20 10.24
CA CYS A 10 8.76 -16.81 10.02
C CYS A 10 8.21 -17.41 11.31
N GLU A 11 6.90 -17.25 11.51
CA GLU A 11 6.13 -17.87 12.58
C GLU A 11 4.99 -18.68 11.97
N LEU A 12 4.98 -19.99 12.23
CA LEU A 12 3.95 -20.92 11.74
C LEU A 12 3.12 -21.39 12.93
N ILE A 13 1.81 -21.37 12.79
CA ILE A 13 0.87 -21.62 13.87
C ILE A 13 -0.13 -22.69 13.44
N ASN A 14 -0.28 -23.75 14.25
CA ASN A 14 -1.35 -24.72 14.10
C ASN A 14 -2.52 -24.33 15.00
N ALA A 15 -3.52 -23.68 14.44
CA ALA A 15 -4.70 -23.17 15.15
C ALA A 15 -5.84 -22.83 14.18
N ASP A 16 -7.02 -22.56 14.75
CA ASP A 16 -8.07 -21.83 14.04
C ASP A 16 -7.63 -20.40 13.76
N CYS A 17 -7.93 -19.90 12.56
CA CYS A 17 -7.50 -18.58 12.13
C CYS A 17 -8.11 -17.45 12.98
N LEU A 18 -9.39 -17.52 13.34
CA LEU A 18 -10.08 -16.51 14.14
C LEU A 18 -9.56 -16.49 15.58
N GLU A 19 -9.30 -17.67 16.17
CA GLU A 19 -8.73 -17.75 17.51
C GLU A 19 -7.31 -17.13 17.56
N PHE A 20 -6.50 -17.42 16.55
CA PHE A 20 -5.13 -16.91 16.51
C PHE A 20 -5.08 -15.42 16.21
N ILE A 21 -5.80 -14.94 15.19
CA ILE A 21 -5.69 -13.55 14.74
C ILE A 21 -6.10 -12.56 15.83
N GLN A 22 -7.01 -12.93 16.74
CA GLN A 22 -7.39 -12.13 17.89
C GLN A 22 -6.23 -11.88 18.86
N THR A 23 -5.18 -12.71 18.83
CA THR A 23 -3.99 -12.53 19.67
C THR A 23 -3.00 -11.52 19.06
N LEU A 24 -3.14 -11.19 17.78
CA LEU A 24 -2.26 -10.23 17.11
C LEU A 24 -2.62 -8.78 17.49
N PRO A 25 -1.61 -7.91 17.65
CA PRO A 25 -1.86 -6.49 17.86
C PRO A 25 -2.56 -5.85 16.65
N GLU A 26 -3.32 -4.80 16.89
CA GLU A 26 -3.84 -3.93 15.83
C GLU A 26 -2.70 -3.31 15.02
N ASN A 27 -2.94 -3.10 13.71
CA ASN A 27 -1.98 -2.44 12.83
C ASN A 27 -0.58 -3.07 12.84
N SER A 28 -0.50 -4.41 12.90
CA SER A 28 0.77 -5.14 13.01
C SER A 28 1.25 -5.78 11.70
N VAL A 29 0.36 -6.02 10.74
CA VAL A 29 0.62 -6.72 9.48
C VAL A 29 0.72 -5.74 8.31
N ASP A 30 1.75 -5.88 7.47
CA ASP A 30 1.97 -5.00 6.31
C ASP A 30 1.21 -5.49 5.06
N LEU A 31 1.12 -6.80 4.86
CA LEU A 31 0.45 -7.42 3.73
C LEU A 31 -0.26 -8.71 4.15
N ILE A 32 -1.52 -8.83 3.81
CA ILE A 32 -2.27 -10.09 3.92
C ILE A 32 -2.47 -10.66 2.52
N VAL A 33 -2.02 -11.91 2.32
CA VAL A 33 -2.25 -12.69 1.09
C VAL A 33 -2.79 -14.04 1.52
N THR A 34 -4.08 -14.27 1.31
CA THR A 34 -4.74 -15.40 1.96
C THR A 34 -5.84 -16.03 1.10
N ASP A 35 -5.97 -17.36 1.23
CA ASP A 35 -6.84 -18.20 0.41
C ASP A 35 -7.79 -19.00 1.30
N PRO A 36 -8.87 -18.37 1.80
CA PRO A 36 -9.84 -19.07 2.65
C PRO A 36 -10.56 -20.20 1.88
N PRO A 37 -11.18 -21.15 2.57
CA PRO A 37 -12.08 -22.13 1.95
C PRO A 37 -13.14 -21.44 1.08
N TYR A 38 -13.51 -22.07 -0.06
CA TYR A 38 -14.50 -21.48 -1.00
C TYR A 38 -15.91 -21.98 -0.81
N PHE A 39 -16.13 -22.83 0.16
CA PHE A 39 -17.37 -23.50 0.50
C PHE A 39 -17.95 -24.35 -0.64
N LYS A 40 -17.98 -25.66 -0.44
CA LYS A 40 -18.49 -26.71 -1.37
C LYS A 40 -17.75 -26.79 -2.72
N VAL A 41 -16.48 -26.40 -2.76
CA VAL A 41 -15.63 -26.57 -3.95
C VAL A 41 -14.80 -27.86 -3.86
N LYS A 42 -14.46 -28.25 -2.63
CA LYS A 42 -13.70 -29.46 -2.33
C LYS A 42 -14.47 -30.38 -1.42
N PRO A 43 -14.18 -31.72 -1.48
CA PRO A 43 -14.87 -32.70 -0.62
C PRO A 43 -14.39 -32.68 0.83
N GLU A 44 -13.29 -32.02 1.13
CA GLU A 44 -12.66 -31.97 2.45
C GLU A 44 -13.55 -31.27 3.48
N GLY A 45 -13.44 -31.69 4.76
CA GLY A 45 -14.28 -31.20 5.85
C GLY A 45 -14.16 -29.71 6.08
N TRP A 46 -12.92 -29.16 5.93
CA TRP A 46 -12.66 -27.74 6.09
C TRP A 46 -13.38 -26.85 5.06
N ASP A 47 -13.76 -27.39 3.88
CA ASP A 47 -14.52 -26.65 2.85
C ASP A 47 -16.05 -26.89 2.95
N ASN A 48 -16.50 -27.72 3.91
CA ASN A 48 -17.89 -28.13 4.04
C ASN A 48 -18.47 -27.94 5.44
N GLN A 49 -17.89 -27.12 6.27
CA GLN A 49 -18.28 -26.95 7.66
C GLN A 49 -19.50 -26.01 7.87
N TRP A 50 -19.91 -25.28 6.85
CA TRP A 50 -21.02 -24.32 6.94
C TRP A 50 -22.32 -24.92 6.41
N LYS A 51 -23.46 -24.49 6.99
CA LYS A 51 -24.80 -24.98 6.63
C LYS A 51 -25.30 -24.43 5.28
N GLY A 52 -24.83 -23.22 4.90
CA GLY A 52 -25.22 -22.53 3.66
C GLY A 52 -24.35 -21.35 3.34
N ASP A 53 -24.65 -20.66 2.25
CA ASP A 53 -23.90 -19.51 1.77
C ASP A 53 -23.90 -18.36 2.81
N ASP A 54 -25.05 -18.09 3.44
CA ASP A 54 -25.17 -17.07 4.47
C ASP A 54 -24.32 -17.38 5.71
N ASP A 55 -24.21 -18.65 6.09
CA ASP A 55 -23.42 -19.07 7.24
C ASP A 55 -21.92 -18.96 6.94
N TYR A 56 -21.51 -19.34 5.73
CA TYR A 56 -20.16 -19.12 5.24
C TYR A 56 -19.80 -17.63 5.17
N LEU A 57 -20.67 -16.79 4.61
CA LEU A 57 -20.42 -15.36 4.48
C LEU A 57 -20.33 -14.66 5.85
N LYS A 58 -21.13 -15.06 6.83
CA LYS A 58 -21.01 -14.57 8.22
C LYS A 58 -19.65 -14.89 8.84
N TRP A 59 -19.16 -16.13 8.64
CA TRP A 59 -17.84 -16.51 9.11
C TRP A 59 -16.74 -15.71 8.38
N LEU A 60 -16.84 -15.55 7.06
CA LEU A 60 -15.89 -14.79 6.28
C LEU A 60 -15.89 -13.30 6.69
N ASP A 61 -17.06 -12.74 7.05
CA ASP A 61 -17.15 -11.37 7.56
C ASP A 61 -16.41 -11.19 8.88
N GLN A 62 -16.45 -12.18 9.78
CA GLN A 62 -15.65 -12.17 11.01
C GLN A 62 -14.14 -12.18 10.68
N CYS A 63 -13.72 -13.00 9.71
CA CYS A 63 -12.33 -13.00 9.25
C CYS A 63 -11.93 -11.62 8.69
N LEU A 64 -12.76 -11.01 7.85
CA LEU A 64 -12.51 -9.70 7.26
C LEU A 64 -12.44 -8.58 8.32
N ALA A 65 -13.24 -8.66 9.37
CA ALA A 65 -13.18 -7.72 10.49
C ALA A 65 -11.82 -7.79 11.20
N GLU A 66 -11.31 -9.00 11.45
CA GLU A 66 -10.01 -9.21 12.06
C GLU A 66 -8.86 -8.86 11.11
N PHE A 67 -8.97 -9.17 9.82
CA PHE A 67 -7.99 -8.74 8.81
C PHE A 67 -7.87 -7.22 8.78
N TRP A 68 -8.99 -6.51 8.85
CA TRP A 68 -9.01 -5.05 8.93
C TRP A 68 -8.32 -4.54 10.19
N ARG A 69 -8.58 -5.15 11.34
CA ARG A 69 -8.00 -4.75 12.63
C ARG A 69 -6.48 -4.91 12.65
N VAL A 70 -5.96 -6.03 12.16
CA VAL A 70 -4.51 -6.31 12.22
C VAL A 70 -3.72 -5.68 11.07
N LEU A 71 -4.36 -5.37 9.95
CA LEU A 71 -3.71 -4.75 8.80
C LEU A 71 -3.34 -3.30 9.12
N LYS A 72 -2.09 -2.92 8.86
CA LYS A 72 -1.64 -1.53 9.01
C LYS A 72 -2.42 -0.59 8.08
N PRO A 73 -2.58 0.70 8.43
CA PRO A 73 -3.21 1.70 7.57
C PRO A 73 -2.63 1.77 6.16
N ALA A 74 -1.32 1.54 6.02
CA ALA A 74 -0.60 1.47 4.76
C ALA A 74 -0.54 0.05 4.17
N GLY A 75 -1.27 -0.90 4.74
CA GLY A 75 -1.26 -2.30 4.33
C GLY A 75 -2.14 -2.60 3.13
N SER A 76 -1.96 -3.79 2.56
CA SER A 76 -2.75 -4.31 1.45
C SER A 76 -3.28 -5.71 1.77
N LEU A 77 -4.47 -6.01 1.25
CA LEU A 77 -5.11 -7.32 1.33
C LEU A 77 -5.31 -7.90 -0.07
N TYR A 78 -4.86 -9.13 -0.28
CA TYR A 78 -5.23 -9.97 -1.41
C TYR A 78 -5.99 -11.19 -0.89
N LEU A 79 -7.28 -11.22 -1.19
CA LEU A 79 -8.18 -12.30 -0.79
C LEU A 79 -8.53 -13.12 -2.01
N PHE A 80 -8.11 -14.39 -2.03
CA PHE A 80 -8.55 -15.33 -3.05
C PHE A 80 -10.00 -15.76 -2.78
N CYS A 81 -10.77 -15.90 -3.82
CA CYS A 81 -12.14 -16.41 -3.72
C CYS A 81 -12.60 -17.16 -4.98
N GLY A 82 -13.52 -18.08 -4.78
CA GLY A 82 -14.19 -18.79 -5.87
C GLY A 82 -15.13 -17.87 -6.65
N HIS A 83 -15.35 -18.19 -7.93
CA HIS A 83 -16.21 -17.41 -8.82
C HIS A 83 -17.66 -17.26 -8.33
N ARG A 84 -18.16 -18.23 -7.56
CA ARG A 84 -19.58 -18.31 -7.15
C ARG A 84 -19.98 -17.20 -6.17
N LEU A 85 -19.18 -16.94 -5.14
CA LEU A 85 -19.46 -15.96 -4.09
C LEU A 85 -18.54 -14.73 -4.17
N ALA A 86 -17.86 -14.53 -5.30
CA ALA A 86 -16.91 -13.41 -5.44
C ALA A 86 -17.59 -12.03 -5.31
N SER A 87 -18.79 -11.89 -5.87
CA SER A 87 -19.54 -10.61 -5.79
C SER A 87 -20.01 -10.32 -4.38
N ASP A 88 -20.54 -11.34 -3.68
CA ASP A 88 -20.97 -11.21 -2.28
C ASP A 88 -19.79 -10.87 -1.36
N THR A 89 -18.66 -11.54 -1.57
CA THR A 89 -17.41 -11.28 -0.85
C THR A 89 -16.90 -9.86 -1.10
N GLU A 90 -16.94 -9.39 -2.35
CA GLU A 90 -16.52 -8.03 -2.68
C GLU A 90 -17.42 -6.96 -2.03
N ILE A 91 -18.75 -7.14 -2.07
CA ILE A 91 -19.70 -6.23 -1.43
C ILE A 91 -19.40 -6.14 0.07
N MET A 92 -19.22 -7.28 0.73
CA MET A 92 -18.88 -7.35 2.15
C MET A 92 -17.51 -6.71 2.47
N MET A 93 -16.49 -6.93 1.63
CA MET A 93 -15.19 -6.28 1.79
C MET A 93 -15.28 -4.76 1.72
N ARG A 94 -16.13 -4.21 0.86
CA ARG A 94 -16.30 -2.75 0.69
C ARG A 94 -16.85 -2.03 1.94
N GLU A 95 -17.40 -2.77 2.89
CA GLU A 95 -17.83 -2.19 4.18
C GLU A 95 -16.63 -1.74 5.04
N ARG A 96 -15.45 -2.34 4.84
CA ARG A 96 -14.25 -2.12 5.67
C ARG A 96 -13.03 -1.68 4.86
N PHE A 97 -12.89 -2.17 3.62
CA PHE A 97 -11.74 -1.95 2.77
C PHE A 97 -12.10 -1.12 1.53
N ASN A 98 -11.13 -0.38 1.03
CA ASN A 98 -11.20 0.17 -0.32
C ASN A 98 -10.76 -0.91 -1.32
N VAL A 99 -11.70 -1.56 -1.99
CA VAL A 99 -11.42 -2.58 -3.01
C VAL A 99 -10.92 -1.86 -4.27
N LEU A 100 -9.68 -2.13 -4.64
CA LEU A 100 -8.97 -1.50 -5.75
C LEU A 100 -9.17 -2.24 -7.07
N ASN A 101 -9.05 -3.58 -7.02
CA ASN A 101 -9.21 -4.43 -8.20
C ASN A 101 -9.92 -5.75 -7.84
N HIS A 102 -10.72 -6.21 -8.77
CA HIS A 102 -11.22 -7.58 -8.84
C HIS A 102 -10.38 -8.31 -9.91
N ILE A 103 -9.26 -8.88 -9.47
CA ILE A 103 -8.30 -9.55 -10.36
C ILE A 103 -8.85 -10.91 -10.79
N ILE A 104 -8.73 -11.18 -12.08
CA ILE A 104 -9.15 -12.46 -12.68
C ILE A 104 -7.89 -13.30 -12.93
N TRP A 105 -7.73 -14.37 -12.17
CA TRP A 105 -6.74 -15.38 -12.52
C TRP A 105 -7.32 -16.33 -13.56
N ALA A 106 -6.97 -16.12 -14.82
CA ALA A 106 -7.33 -16.98 -15.94
C ALA A 106 -6.36 -18.16 -16.02
N LYS A 107 -6.87 -19.38 -15.78
CA LYS A 107 -6.07 -20.60 -15.82
C LYS A 107 -5.90 -21.05 -17.26
N PRO A 108 -4.69 -21.06 -17.84
CA PRO A 108 -4.49 -21.45 -19.25
C PRO A 108 -4.71 -22.95 -19.50
N SER A 109 -4.75 -23.75 -18.44
CA SER A 109 -5.03 -25.18 -18.48
C SER A 109 -5.86 -25.62 -17.27
N GLY A 110 -6.68 -26.64 -17.40
CA GLY A 110 -7.51 -27.11 -16.31
C GLY A 110 -8.29 -28.40 -16.65
N ARG A 111 -9.11 -28.84 -15.72
CA ARG A 111 -9.87 -30.09 -15.80
C ARG A 111 -11.02 -30.06 -16.82
N TRP A 112 -11.33 -28.92 -17.45
CA TRP A 112 -12.43 -28.82 -18.41
C TRP A 112 -12.29 -29.71 -19.65
N ASN A 113 -11.07 -30.15 -19.98
CA ASN A 113 -10.84 -31.09 -21.09
C ASN A 113 -11.40 -32.46 -20.89
N GLY A 114 -11.65 -32.88 -19.63
CA GLY A 114 -12.22 -34.15 -19.25
C GLY A 114 -13.71 -34.11 -18.82
N CYS A 115 -14.36 -32.93 -18.89
CA CYS A 115 -15.76 -32.80 -18.51
C CYS A 115 -16.70 -33.41 -19.53
N ASN A 116 -17.78 -34.09 -19.05
CA ASN A 116 -18.87 -34.50 -19.90
C ASN A 116 -19.63 -33.27 -20.40
N LYS A 117 -19.39 -32.90 -21.65
CA LYS A 117 -19.93 -31.67 -22.28
C LYS A 117 -21.44 -31.70 -22.41
N GLU A 118 -22.03 -32.88 -22.51
CA GLU A 118 -23.48 -33.04 -22.67
C GLU A 118 -24.27 -32.73 -21.39
N SER A 119 -23.62 -32.83 -20.23
CA SER A 119 -24.23 -32.53 -18.93
C SER A 119 -24.08 -31.08 -18.48
N LEU A 120 -23.27 -30.28 -19.19
CA LEU A 120 -23.03 -28.87 -18.83
C LEU A 120 -24.27 -28.02 -19.14
N ARG A 121 -24.74 -27.29 -18.12
CA ARG A 121 -25.80 -26.27 -18.25
C ARG A 121 -25.28 -24.84 -18.16
N ALA A 122 -23.97 -24.68 -17.92
CA ALA A 122 -23.27 -23.41 -17.84
C ALA A 122 -21.83 -23.56 -18.35
N TYR A 123 -21.18 -22.46 -18.61
CA TYR A 123 -19.74 -22.48 -18.94
C TYR A 123 -18.93 -23.01 -17.77
N PHE A 124 -17.91 -23.84 -18.06
CA PHE A 124 -17.04 -24.37 -17.05
C PHE A 124 -16.15 -23.24 -16.47
N PRO A 125 -16.07 -23.05 -15.15
CA PRO A 125 -15.28 -21.97 -14.56
C PRO A 125 -13.78 -22.25 -14.73
N ALA A 126 -13.14 -21.52 -15.62
CA ALA A 126 -11.69 -21.60 -15.88
C ALA A 126 -10.90 -20.51 -15.16
N THR A 127 -11.53 -19.83 -14.21
CA THR A 127 -10.93 -18.67 -13.52
C THR A 127 -11.14 -18.77 -12.01
N GLU A 128 -10.24 -18.15 -11.25
CA GLU A 128 -10.43 -17.74 -9.85
C GLU A 128 -10.40 -16.23 -9.73
N ARG A 129 -10.80 -15.71 -8.60
CA ARG A 129 -10.84 -14.28 -8.30
C ARG A 129 -9.88 -13.97 -7.18
N ILE A 130 -9.25 -12.77 -7.27
CA ILE A 130 -8.43 -12.22 -6.21
C ILE A 130 -8.91 -10.81 -5.98
N LEU A 131 -9.45 -10.54 -4.81
CA LEU A 131 -9.89 -9.20 -4.43
C LEU A 131 -8.70 -8.47 -3.81
N PHE A 132 -8.23 -7.44 -4.51
CA PHE A 132 -7.15 -6.59 -4.06
C PHE A 132 -7.71 -5.34 -3.42
N ALA A 133 -7.34 -5.11 -2.18
CA ALA A 133 -7.85 -4.00 -1.39
C ALA A 133 -6.75 -3.34 -0.55
N GLU A 134 -6.98 -2.09 -0.18
CA GLU A 134 -6.21 -1.36 0.81
C GLU A 134 -7.05 -1.09 2.05
N HIS A 135 -6.39 -0.83 3.17
CA HIS A 135 -7.04 -0.48 4.42
C HIS A 135 -7.83 0.82 4.24
N TYR A 136 -9.13 0.79 4.52
CA TYR A 136 -9.99 1.96 4.44
C TYR A 136 -9.88 2.74 5.74
N GLN A 137 -9.27 3.94 5.69
CA GLN A 137 -9.25 4.87 6.82
C GLN A 137 -10.00 6.15 6.48
N GLY A 138 -11.13 6.33 7.13
CA GLY A 138 -11.90 7.56 7.04
C GLY A 138 -12.75 7.68 5.77
N PRO A 139 -13.38 8.83 5.54
CA PRO A 139 -14.18 9.07 4.36
C PRO A 139 -13.31 8.94 3.10
N TYR A 140 -13.90 8.41 2.04
CA TYR A 140 -13.28 8.25 0.72
C TYR A 140 -12.46 9.48 0.36
N GLN A 141 -11.15 9.31 0.28
CA GLN A 141 -10.24 10.34 -0.21
C GLN A 141 -10.34 10.35 -1.74
N PRO A 142 -10.70 11.48 -2.37
CA PRO A 142 -10.76 11.55 -3.82
C PRO A 142 -9.42 11.16 -4.43
N LYS A 143 -9.42 10.45 -5.55
CA LYS A 143 -8.22 10.02 -6.31
C LYS A 143 -7.22 11.16 -6.63
N ASN A 144 -7.60 12.41 -6.40
CA ASN A 144 -6.80 13.59 -6.70
C ASN A 144 -5.78 13.99 -5.62
N ASP A 145 -5.85 13.43 -4.40
CA ASP A 145 -4.85 13.69 -3.35
C ASP A 145 -3.60 12.79 -3.55
N GLY A 146 -3.04 12.84 -4.76
CA GLY A 146 -1.82 12.11 -5.06
C GLY A 146 -0.65 12.55 -4.18
N TYR A 147 0.33 11.64 -3.98
CA TYR A 147 1.56 11.88 -3.24
C TYR A 147 2.23 13.24 -3.56
N ALA A 148 2.22 13.63 -4.84
CA ALA A 148 2.78 14.92 -5.27
C ALA A 148 2.01 16.13 -4.73
N ALA A 149 0.68 16.02 -4.58
CA ALA A 149 -0.15 17.09 -4.00
C ALA A 149 0.13 17.24 -2.51
N LYS A 150 0.16 16.13 -1.76
CA LYS A 150 0.48 16.14 -0.33
C LYS A 150 1.92 16.59 -0.06
N GLY A 151 2.88 16.18 -0.87
CA GLY A 151 4.26 16.68 -0.79
C GLY A 151 4.37 18.20 -1.00
N ARG A 152 3.59 18.75 -1.93
CA ARG A 152 3.51 20.21 -2.11
C ARG A 152 2.87 20.91 -0.91
N GLU A 153 1.79 20.37 -0.37
CA GLU A 153 1.13 20.90 0.83
C GLU A 153 2.07 20.92 2.03
N LEU A 154 2.77 19.82 2.30
CA LEU A 154 3.78 19.73 3.36
C LEU A 154 4.90 20.75 3.16
N LYS A 155 5.39 20.92 1.92
CA LYS A 155 6.40 21.92 1.60
C LYS A 155 5.92 23.34 1.88
N GLN A 156 4.70 23.67 1.46
CA GLN A 156 4.12 24.99 1.72
C GLN A 156 3.96 25.26 3.21
N HIS A 157 3.51 24.26 3.97
CA HIS A 157 3.34 24.36 5.42
C HIS A 157 4.70 24.61 6.12
N VAL A 158 5.70 23.80 5.83
CA VAL A 158 7.03 23.94 6.44
C VAL A 158 7.71 25.24 6.04
N MET A 159 7.58 25.68 4.78
CA MET A 159 8.18 26.92 4.27
C MET A 159 7.38 28.19 4.62
N ALA A 160 6.21 28.06 5.25
CA ALA A 160 5.33 29.17 5.57
C ALA A 160 6.03 30.37 6.23
N PRO A 161 6.99 30.22 7.18
CA PRO A 161 7.68 31.37 7.79
C PRO A 161 8.48 32.21 6.78
N LEU A 162 9.13 31.58 5.79
CA LEU A 162 9.84 32.29 4.74
C LEU A 162 8.88 32.86 3.70
N ILE A 163 7.87 32.08 3.30
CA ILE A 163 6.84 32.55 2.36
C ILE A 163 6.15 33.79 2.90
N SER A 164 5.76 33.78 4.17
CA SER A 164 5.12 34.94 4.80
C SER A 164 6.06 36.14 4.86
N TYR A 165 7.32 35.95 5.24
CA TYR A 165 8.29 37.03 5.27
C TYR A 165 8.39 37.81 3.94
N PHE A 166 8.46 37.11 2.81
CA PHE A 166 8.51 37.70 1.48
C PHE A 166 7.15 38.30 1.07
N ARG A 167 6.07 37.54 1.27
CA ARG A 167 4.73 37.98 0.88
C ARG A 167 4.28 39.22 1.63
N ASP A 168 4.44 39.21 2.96
CA ASP A 168 3.93 40.28 3.80
C ASP A 168 4.70 41.57 3.53
N ALA A 169 6.04 41.50 3.30
CA ALA A 169 6.82 42.64 2.86
C ALA A 169 6.34 43.22 1.52
N ARG A 170 6.03 42.34 0.56
CA ARG A 170 5.52 42.79 -0.74
C ARG A 170 4.14 43.43 -0.64
N GLU A 171 3.24 42.84 0.13
CA GLU A 171 1.87 43.32 0.30
C GLU A 171 1.84 44.65 1.05
N SER A 172 2.65 44.82 2.12
CA SER A 172 2.70 46.05 2.89
C SER A 172 3.15 47.27 2.04
N LEU A 173 4.06 47.07 1.10
CA LEU A 173 4.53 48.12 0.19
C LEU A 173 3.75 48.14 -1.14
N GLY A 174 2.87 47.18 -1.42
CA GLY A 174 2.08 47.12 -2.66
C GLY A 174 2.98 47.00 -3.92
N ILE A 175 4.10 46.25 -3.81
CA ILE A 175 5.06 46.10 -4.91
C ILE A 175 4.50 45.17 -5.98
N THR A 176 4.45 45.68 -7.20
CA THR A 176 3.88 44.96 -8.35
C THR A 176 4.91 43.99 -8.96
N SER A 177 4.37 42.95 -9.66
CA SER A 177 5.25 42.01 -10.42
C SER A 177 6.06 42.73 -11.51
N LYS A 178 5.59 43.85 -12.06
CA LYS A 178 6.30 44.67 -13.04
C LYS A 178 7.54 45.31 -12.41
N GLN A 179 7.39 45.92 -11.26
CA GLN A 179 8.53 46.54 -10.53
C GLN A 179 9.60 45.50 -10.16
N ILE A 180 9.17 44.30 -9.73
CA ILE A 180 10.07 43.19 -9.42
C ILE A 180 10.83 42.74 -10.70
N ALA A 181 10.14 42.60 -11.82
CA ALA A 181 10.75 42.22 -13.09
C ALA A 181 11.74 43.29 -13.59
N GLU A 182 11.40 44.56 -13.47
CA GLU A 182 12.28 45.70 -13.84
C GLU A 182 13.56 45.75 -12.97
N ALA A 183 13.42 45.57 -11.67
CA ALA A 183 14.55 45.61 -10.75
C ALA A 183 15.50 44.40 -10.90
N THR A 184 14.95 43.22 -11.14
CA THR A 184 15.72 41.97 -11.19
C THR A 184 16.13 41.55 -12.60
N GLY A 185 15.45 42.05 -13.64
CA GLY A 185 15.59 41.62 -15.03
C GLY A 185 14.86 40.29 -15.34
N LYS A 186 14.01 39.77 -14.41
CA LYS A 186 13.39 38.45 -14.52
C LYS A 186 11.86 38.52 -14.52
N LYS A 187 11.21 38.31 -15.67
CA LYS A 187 9.80 38.60 -15.89
C LYS A 187 8.82 37.71 -15.08
N ASN A 188 9.16 36.46 -14.77
CA ASN A 188 8.19 35.51 -14.18
C ASN A 188 8.54 35.07 -12.75
N MET A 189 9.54 35.67 -12.12
CA MET A 189 10.02 35.21 -10.81
C MET A 189 9.21 35.73 -9.61
N ALA A 190 8.35 36.73 -9.81
CA ALA A 190 7.54 37.28 -8.74
C ALA A 190 6.63 36.23 -8.09
N SER A 191 6.03 35.33 -8.86
CA SER A 191 5.21 34.22 -8.35
C SER A 191 6.03 33.18 -7.59
N HIS A 192 7.30 32.96 -7.97
CA HIS A 192 8.19 32.01 -7.31
C HIS A 192 8.77 32.54 -6.00
N TRP A 193 9.04 33.83 -5.89
CA TRP A 193 9.60 34.42 -4.68
C TRP A 193 8.58 34.89 -3.66
N PHE A 194 7.37 35.24 -4.13
CA PHE A 194 6.30 35.83 -3.30
C PHE A 194 5.00 35.04 -3.29
N GLY A 195 4.88 33.99 -4.10
CA GLY A 195 3.73 33.08 -4.13
C GLY A 195 3.99 31.81 -3.34
N ALA A 196 2.91 31.13 -2.87
CA ALA A 196 3.05 29.94 -2.04
C ALA A 196 3.28 28.65 -2.82
N SER A 197 2.67 28.49 -4.01
CA SER A 197 2.59 27.21 -4.71
C SER A 197 3.92 26.68 -5.26
N GLN A 198 4.80 27.55 -5.71
CA GLN A 198 6.10 27.22 -6.30
C GLN A 198 7.25 28.00 -5.66
N TRP A 199 7.10 28.31 -4.38
CA TRP A 199 8.04 29.16 -3.69
C TRP A 199 9.47 28.61 -3.70
N GLN A 200 10.42 29.50 -3.96
CA GLN A 200 11.87 29.25 -3.89
C GLN A 200 12.58 30.50 -3.34
N LEU A 201 13.65 30.25 -2.56
CA LEU A 201 14.46 31.31 -2.05
C LEU A 201 15.23 32.01 -3.21
N PRO A 202 15.19 33.34 -3.36
CA PRO A 202 16.03 34.04 -4.33
C PRO A 202 17.51 33.82 -4.03
N ASN A 203 18.36 33.77 -5.05
CA ASN A 203 19.81 33.82 -4.85
C ASN A 203 20.25 35.17 -4.31
N GLU A 204 21.47 35.23 -3.82
CA GLU A 204 21.98 36.46 -3.16
C GLU A 204 21.92 37.69 -4.05
N GLY A 205 22.31 37.57 -5.33
CA GLY A 205 22.30 38.71 -6.28
C GLY A 205 20.88 39.19 -6.56
N ASP A 206 19.92 38.31 -6.73
CA ASP A 206 18.50 38.67 -6.91
C ASP A 206 17.93 39.25 -5.61
N TYR A 207 18.27 38.67 -4.47
CA TYR A 207 17.82 39.17 -3.17
C TYR A 207 18.31 40.60 -2.89
N ASN A 208 19.56 40.90 -3.17
CA ASN A 208 20.12 42.26 -3.01
C ASN A 208 19.38 43.27 -3.89
N LYS A 209 19.03 42.90 -5.13
CA LYS A 209 18.20 43.76 -6.00
C LYS A 209 16.79 43.97 -5.45
N LEU A 210 16.19 42.91 -4.86
CA LEU A 210 14.90 43.03 -4.19
C LEU A 210 15.00 43.94 -2.96
N GLN A 211 16.03 43.81 -2.12
CA GLN A 211 16.24 44.69 -0.98
C GLN A 211 16.35 46.18 -1.41
N ALA A 212 17.10 46.44 -2.46
CA ALA A 212 17.23 47.82 -2.99
C ALA A 212 15.90 48.38 -3.51
N LEU A 213 15.10 47.55 -4.20
CA LEU A 213 13.75 47.92 -4.65
C LEU A 213 12.84 48.25 -3.45
N PHE A 214 12.82 47.34 -2.47
CA PHE A 214 11.93 47.46 -1.31
C PHE A 214 12.31 48.69 -0.46
N ALA A 215 13.59 48.91 -0.19
CA ALA A 215 14.07 50.07 0.53
C ALA A 215 13.71 51.39 -0.17
N ARG A 216 13.85 51.46 -1.50
CA ARG A 216 13.42 52.62 -2.30
C ARG A 216 11.94 52.89 -2.18
N VAL A 217 11.08 51.85 -2.37
CA VAL A 217 9.63 52.03 -2.30
C VAL A 217 9.16 52.37 -0.88
N ALA A 218 9.78 51.80 0.13
CA ALA A 218 9.51 52.13 1.54
C ALA A 218 9.81 53.61 1.83
N ALA A 219 10.95 54.12 1.38
CA ALA A 219 11.32 55.52 1.51
C ALA A 219 10.34 56.48 0.77
N GLU A 220 9.96 56.13 -0.47
CA GLU A 220 9.00 56.92 -1.27
C GLU A 220 7.61 56.98 -0.60
N LYS A 221 7.20 55.91 0.08
CA LYS A 221 5.88 55.80 0.74
C LYS A 221 5.91 56.21 2.22
N HIS A 222 7.07 56.50 2.79
CA HIS A 222 7.25 56.70 4.23
C HIS A 222 6.65 55.54 5.09
N GLN A 223 6.83 54.31 4.61
CA GLN A 223 6.29 53.07 5.21
C GLN A 223 7.44 52.13 5.57
N ARG A 224 7.17 51.25 6.57
CA ARG A 224 8.01 50.07 6.84
C ARG A 224 7.51 48.89 6.01
N GLY A 225 8.39 47.97 5.66
CA GLY A 225 8.05 46.78 4.88
C GLY A 225 9.28 46.27 4.08
N GLU A 226 10.46 46.59 4.56
CA GLU A 226 11.72 46.27 3.92
C GLU A 226 12.08 44.78 4.10
N LEU A 227 12.85 44.25 3.17
CA LEU A 227 13.49 42.95 3.32
C LEU A 227 14.78 43.11 4.14
N GLU A 228 14.64 43.17 5.47
CA GLU A 228 15.75 43.57 6.39
C GLU A 228 16.73 42.43 6.67
N LYS A 229 16.29 41.15 6.58
CA LYS A 229 17.15 40.01 6.93
C LYS A 229 18.31 39.87 5.94
N PRO A 230 19.56 39.65 6.40
CA PRO A 230 20.66 39.35 5.49
C PRO A 230 20.46 37.99 4.82
N HIS A 231 20.91 37.86 3.56
CA HIS A 231 20.68 36.65 2.73
C HIS A 231 21.20 35.39 3.42
N HIS A 232 22.35 35.40 4.07
CA HIS A 232 22.92 34.25 4.76
C HIS A 232 21.99 33.72 5.88
N GLN A 233 21.27 34.61 6.57
CA GLN A 233 20.30 34.20 7.59
C GLN A 233 19.10 33.50 6.96
N LEU A 234 18.62 33.97 5.81
CA LEU A 234 17.54 33.31 5.05
C LEU A 234 18.00 31.96 4.55
N VAL A 235 19.23 31.81 4.08
CA VAL A 235 19.83 30.55 3.65
C VAL A 235 19.89 29.55 4.82
N SER A 236 20.33 30.02 6.01
CA SER A 236 20.34 29.16 7.22
C SER A 236 18.95 28.68 7.59
N THR A 237 17.96 29.59 7.64
CA THR A 237 16.57 29.24 7.91
C THR A 237 16.02 28.28 6.86
N TYR A 238 16.28 28.52 5.58
CA TYR A 238 15.85 27.65 4.48
C TYR A 238 16.44 26.24 4.59
N SER A 239 17.71 26.14 4.96
CA SER A 239 18.39 24.85 5.15
C SER A 239 17.79 24.05 6.29
N GLU A 240 17.44 24.71 7.40
CA GLU A 240 16.76 24.08 8.53
C GLU A 240 15.36 23.59 8.15
N LEU A 241 14.56 24.45 7.52
CA LEU A 241 13.22 24.08 7.04
C LEU A 241 13.25 22.97 6.00
N ASN A 242 14.26 22.92 5.13
CA ASN A 242 14.44 21.81 4.19
C ASN A 242 14.73 20.49 4.90
N ARG A 243 15.50 20.49 5.98
CA ARG A 243 15.72 19.28 6.79
C ARG A 243 14.43 18.81 7.45
N GLN A 244 13.63 19.72 8.00
CA GLN A 244 12.31 19.41 8.57
C GLN A 244 11.37 18.87 7.50
N TYR A 245 11.30 19.48 6.33
CA TYR A 245 10.50 19.01 5.21
C TYR A 245 10.92 17.61 4.75
N ALA A 246 12.22 17.36 4.61
CA ALA A 246 12.74 16.05 4.23
C ALA A 246 12.35 14.96 5.24
N SER A 247 12.45 15.25 6.55
CA SER A 247 12.03 14.33 7.61
C SER A 247 10.53 14.02 7.54
N LEU A 248 9.68 15.04 7.43
CA LEU A 248 8.24 14.88 7.32
C LEU A 248 7.84 14.14 6.03
N LEU A 249 8.56 14.38 4.94
CA LEU A 249 8.30 13.69 3.67
C LEU A 249 8.66 12.21 3.76
N GLU A 250 9.75 11.84 4.43
CA GLU A 250 10.10 10.43 4.66
C GLU A 250 9.12 9.76 5.61
N GLU A 251 8.69 10.44 6.66
CA GLU A 251 7.61 9.95 7.53
C GLU A 251 6.32 9.72 6.74
N TYR A 252 5.89 10.67 5.93
CA TYR A 252 4.73 10.51 5.05
C TYR A 252 4.88 9.35 4.07
N LYS A 253 6.07 9.17 3.49
CA LYS A 253 6.35 8.02 2.62
C LYS A 253 6.26 6.70 3.35
N SER A 254 6.71 6.64 4.61
CA SER A 254 6.63 5.42 5.43
C SER A 254 5.20 5.03 5.76
N LEU A 255 4.30 6.02 5.91
CA LEU A 255 2.87 5.82 6.15
C LEU A 255 2.08 5.49 4.89
N ARG A 256 2.70 5.66 3.72
CA ARG A 256 2.05 5.40 2.45
C ARG A 256 2.05 3.92 2.13
N ARG A 257 0.88 3.40 1.70
CA ARG A 257 0.78 2.04 1.15
C ARG A 257 1.81 1.83 0.05
N TYR A 258 2.56 0.74 0.17
CA TYR A 258 3.49 0.33 -0.88
C TYR A 258 2.72 -0.36 -2.01
N PHE A 259 2.87 0.17 -3.21
CA PHE A 259 2.47 -0.49 -4.45
C PHE A 259 3.42 -0.07 -5.56
N SER A 260 4.15 -1.04 -6.10
CA SER A 260 5.13 -0.81 -7.16
C SER A 260 4.90 -1.80 -8.29
N VAL A 261 4.73 -1.30 -9.49
CA VAL A 261 4.60 -2.09 -10.71
C VAL A 261 5.90 -1.95 -11.48
N SER A 262 6.52 -3.07 -11.81
CA SER A 262 7.75 -3.14 -12.60
C SER A 262 7.50 -3.94 -13.87
N THR A 263 8.50 -4.07 -14.74
CA THR A 263 8.43 -4.92 -15.93
C THR A 263 8.17 -6.40 -15.60
N ALA A 264 8.47 -6.82 -14.37
CA ALA A 264 8.21 -8.18 -13.88
C ALA A 264 6.78 -8.38 -13.33
N VAL A 265 6.04 -7.30 -13.09
CA VAL A 265 4.67 -7.34 -12.55
C VAL A 265 3.71 -6.85 -13.63
N PRO A 266 2.67 -7.61 -14.02
CA PRO A 266 1.66 -7.18 -14.97
C PRO A 266 0.96 -5.89 -14.53
N TYR A 267 0.61 -5.06 -15.51
CA TYR A 267 -0.13 -3.80 -15.28
C TYR A 267 -1.65 -3.98 -15.32
N THR A 268 -2.11 -5.20 -15.60
CA THR A 268 -3.53 -5.50 -15.78
C THR A 268 -4.08 -6.34 -14.64
N ASP A 269 -5.40 -6.41 -14.55
CA ASP A 269 -6.16 -7.21 -13.59
C ASP A 269 -6.57 -8.58 -14.13
N VAL A 270 -6.03 -9.00 -15.28
CA VAL A 270 -6.18 -10.36 -15.82
C VAL A 270 -4.81 -11.03 -15.82
N TRP A 271 -4.67 -12.08 -15.02
CA TRP A 271 -3.41 -12.81 -14.84
C TRP A 271 -3.51 -14.23 -15.40
N THR A 272 -2.43 -14.73 -16.00
CA THR A 272 -2.40 -16.03 -16.72
C THR A 272 -1.31 -16.95 -16.15
N HIS A 273 -1.28 -17.14 -14.83
CA HIS A 273 -0.36 -18.09 -14.20
C HIS A 273 -0.85 -19.52 -14.39
N LYS A 274 0.09 -20.44 -14.66
CA LYS A 274 -0.24 -21.87 -14.76
C LYS A 274 -0.54 -22.44 -13.37
N PRO A 275 -1.63 -23.19 -13.21
CA PRO A 275 -1.88 -23.94 -11.97
C PRO A 275 -0.70 -24.87 -11.66
N VAL A 276 -0.44 -25.06 -10.37
CA VAL A 276 0.58 -25.99 -9.91
C VAL A 276 0.25 -27.39 -10.40
N GLN A 277 1.20 -28.05 -11.08
CA GLN A 277 1.04 -29.41 -11.56
C GLN A 277 0.97 -30.39 -10.39
N TYR A 278 0.34 -31.54 -10.63
CA TYR A 278 0.25 -32.59 -9.60
C TYR A 278 1.64 -33.15 -9.27
N TYR A 279 1.89 -33.34 -8.00
CA TYR A 279 3.00 -34.13 -7.44
C TYR A 279 2.53 -34.82 -6.15
N PRO A 280 3.18 -35.92 -5.71
CA PRO A 280 2.81 -36.59 -4.46
C PRO A 280 2.92 -35.63 -3.26
N GLY A 281 1.88 -35.60 -2.41
CA GLY A 281 1.82 -34.68 -1.25
C GLY A 281 1.36 -33.25 -1.56
N LYS A 282 1.08 -32.94 -2.83
CA LYS A 282 0.58 -31.62 -3.22
C LYS A 282 -0.71 -31.23 -2.49
N HIS A 283 -0.75 -30.00 -1.95
CA HIS A 283 -2.00 -29.43 -1.42
C HIS A 283 -3.05 -29.23 -2.55
N PRO A 284 -4.34 -29.57 -2.34
CA PRO A 284 -5.37 -29.46 -3.37
C PRO A 284 -5.55 -28.07 -3.97
N CYS A 285 -5.33 -27.03 -3.18
CA CYS A 285 -5.54 -25.62 -3.53
C CYS A 285 -4.24 -24.79 -3.62
N GLU A 286 -3.09 -25.47 -3.78
CA GLU A 286 -1.79 -24.80 -3.85
C GLU A 286 -1.73 -23.74 -4.95
N LYS A 287 -1.32 -22.52 -4.58
CA LYS A 287 -1.20 -21.37 -5.49
C LYS A 287 0.20 -21.32 -6.16
N PRO A 288 0.26 -20.87 -7.42
CA PRO A 288 1.54 -20.73 -8.14
C PRO A 288 2.50 -19.77 -7.44
N ALA A 289 3.75 -20.20 -7.27
CA ALA A 289 4.77 -19.42 -6.57
C ALA A 289 5.11 -18.10 -7.29
N ASP A 290 5.10 -18.10 -8.62
CA ASP A 290 5.32 -16.91 -9.46
C ASP A 290 4.24 -15.84 -9.25
N MET A 291 2.98 -16.25 -9.13
CA MET A 291 1.86 -15.36 -8.81
C MET A 291 1.98 -14.76 -7.41
N LEU A 292 2.33 -15.56 -6.41
CA LEU A 292 2.51 -15.07 -5.04
C LEU A 292 3.71 -14.13 -4.92
N ARG A 293 4.82 -14.41 -5.62
CA ARG A 293 5.96 -13.49 -5.71
C ARG A 293 5.54 -12.15 -6.30
N GLN A 294 4.79 -12.16 -7.40
CA GLN A 294 4.27 -10.94 -8.01
C GLN A 294 3.45 -10.09 -7.03
N ILE A 295 2.55 -10.70 -6.27
CA ILE A 295 1.74 -10.03 -5.25
C ILE A 295 2.63 -9.41 -4.17
N ILE A 296 3.56 -10.19 -3.62
CA ILE A 296 4.42 -9.78 -2.51
C ILE A 296 5.39 -8.67 -2.93
N GLU A 297 5.99 -8.78 -4.12
CA GLU A 297 6.87 -7.74 -4.67
C GLU A 297 6.12 -6.43 -4.94
N ALA A 298 4.90 -6.52 -5.47
CA ALA A 298 4.10 -5.35 -5.78
C ALA A 298 3.64 -4.59 -4.53
N SER A 299 3.36 -5.29 -3.41
CA SER A 299 2.62 -4.71 -2.28
C SER A 299 3.34 -4.80 -0.93
N SER A 300 4.64 -5.11 -0.92
CA SER A 300 5.46 -5.09 0.30
C SER A 300 6.92 -4.75 0.02
N ARG A 301 7.64 -4.36 1.07
CA ARG A 301 9.10 -4.13 1.05
C ARG A 301 9.83 -5.28 1.74
N PRO A 302 11.12 -5.51 1.45
CA PRO A 302 11.94 -6.38 2.29
C PRO A 302 11.85 -5.99 3.77
N GLY A 303 11.68 -6.98 4.65
CA GLY A 303 11.48 -6.78 6.09
C GLY A 303 10.03 -6.57 6.52
N ASP A 304 9.09 -6.28 5.62
CA ASP A 304 7.66 -6.19 5.92
C ASP A 304 7.09 -7.55 6.38
N LEU A 305 6.02 -7.53 7.16
CA LEU A 305 5.32 -8.71 7.65
C LEU A 305 4.20 -9.11 6.70
N VAL A 306 4.33 -10.28 6.08
CA VAL A 306 3.31 -10.91 5.23
C VAL A 306 2.57 -11.98 6.05
N ALA A 307 1.25 -11.94 6.07
CA ALA A 307 0.43 -12.93 6.75
C ALA A 307 -0.45 -13.73 5.78
N ASP A 308 -0.52 -15.04 6.03
CA ASP A 308 -1.46 -15.96 5.39
C ASP A 308 -2.19 -16.77 6.48
N PHE A 309 -3.47 -16.48 6.65
CA PHE A 309 -4.29 -17.07 7.71
C PHE A 309 -4.93 -18.40 7.33
N PHE A 310 -4.66 -18.89 6.12
CA PHE A 310 -5.07 -20.20 5.59
C PHE A 310 -3.93 -20.78 4.76
N MET A 311 -2.75 -20.95 5.39
CA MET A 311 -1.49 -21.14 4.66
C MET A 311 -1.40 -22.40 3.84
N GLY A 312 -2.15 -23.46 4.17
CA GLY A 312 -2.15 -24.72 3.45
C GLY A 312 -0.75 -25.29 3.23
N SER A 313 -0.29 -25.29 1.96
CA SER A 313 1.06 -25.70 1.58
C SER A 313 2.16 -24.70 1.94
N GLY A 314 1.83 -23.56 2.54
CA GLY A 314 2.80 -22.50 2.86
C GLY A 314 3.39 -21.78 1.65
N SER A 315 2.76 -21.84 0.49
CA SER A 315 3.28 -21.20 -0.74
C SER A 315 3.50 -19.70 -0.57
N THR A 316 2.58 -19.00 0.10
CA THR A 316 2.71 -17.57 0.44
C THR A 316 3.90 -17.34 1.36
N ILE A 317 4.05 -18.16 2.39
CA ILE A 317 5.12 -18.06 3.38
C ILE A 317 6.49 -18.25 2.72
N LYS A 318 6.62 -19.29 1.91
CA LYS A 318 7.85 -19.61 1.15
C LYS A 318 8.22 -18.45 0.21
N ALA A 319 7.25 -17.89 -0.51
CA ALA A 319 7.46 -16.75 -1.39
C ALA A 319 7.90 -15.50 -0.61
N ALA A 320 7.28 -15.22 0.55
CA ALA A 320 7.64 -14.10 1.40
C ALA A 320 9.09 -14.21 1.92
N LEU A 321 9.47 -15.38 2.42
CA LEU A 321 10.83 -15.64 2.91
C LEU A 321 11.87 -15.51 1.80
N ALA A 322 11.62 -16.10 0.61
CA ALA A 322 12.51 -15.99 -0.54
C ALA A 322 12.73 -14.54 -1.00
N LEU A 323 11.80 -13.65 -0.72
CA LEU A 323 11.87 -12.22 -1.05
C LEU A 323 12.36 -11.36 0.13
N GLY A 324 12.84 -11.95 1.22
CA GLY A 324 13.37 -11.24 2.38
C GLY A 324 12.29 -10.55 3.25
N ARG A 325 11.05 -11.04 3.21
CA ARG A 325 9.96 -10.60 4.08
C ARG A 325 9.91 -11.44 5.35
N ARG A 326 9.32 -10.91 6.41
CA ARG A 326 8.89 -11.70 7.56
C ARG A 326 7.55 -12.34 7.22
N ALA A 327 7.22 -13.48 7.84
CA ALA A 327 5.99 -14.19 7.53
C ALA A 327 5.28 -14.73 8.78
N ILE A 328 3.95 -14.72 8.75
CA ILE A 328 3.07 -15.44 9.67
C ILE A 328 2.18 -16.34 8.84
N GLY A 329 2.13 -17.64 9.17
CA GLY A 329 1.24 -18.61 8.54
C GLY A 329 0.40 -19.33 9.56
N VAL A 330 -0.91 -19.45 9.33
CA VAL A 330 -1.83 -20.18 10.19
C VAL A 330 -2.45 -21.34 9.40
N GLU A 331 -2.49 -22.52 10.01
CA GLU A 331 -3.06 -23.73 9.42
C GLU A 331 -3.83 -24.52 10.48
N LEU A 332 -5.05 -24.87 10.16
CA LEU A 332 -5.93 -25.62 11.04
C LEU A 332 -5.56 -27.11 11.07
N GLU A 333 -5.24 -27.69 9.91
CA GLU A 333 -4.93 -29.12 9.79
C GLU A 333 -3.50 -29.42 10.24
N THR A 334 -3.35 -30.20 11.31
CA THR A 334 -2.04 -30.52 11.90
C THR A 334 -1.09 -31.19 10.92
N GLU A 335 -1.57 -32.14 10.11
CA GLU A 335 -0.74 -32.83 9.12
C GLU A 335 -0.15 -31.84 8.09
N ARG A 336 -0.96 -30.90 7.60
CA ARG A 336 -0.53 -29.85 6.67
C ARG A 336 0.44 -28.87 7.32
N PHE A 337 0.16 -28.49 8.55
CA PHE A 337 1.07 -27.66 9.34
C PHE A 337 2.45 -28.30 9.46
N GLU A 338 2.53 -29.58 9.88
CA GLU A 338 3.79 -30.30 10.07
C GLU A 338 4.56 -30.45 8.75
N GLN A 339 3.85 -30.75 7.65
CA GLN A 339 4.46 -30.81 6.31
C GLN A 339 5.07 -29.44 5.94
N THR A 340 4.32 -28.37 6.11
CA THR A 340 4.77 -27.01 5.77
C THR A 340 5.96 -26.58 6.64
N VAL A 341 5.95 -26.89 7.93
CA VAL A 341 7.10 -26.66 8.83
C VAL A 341 8.35 -27.40 8.29
N GLY A 342 8.21 -28.67 7.91
CA GLY A 342 9.31 -29.45 7.33
C GLY A 342 9.87 -28.82 6.05
N GLU A 343 9.01 -28.36 5.14
CA GLU A 343 9.42 -27.74 3.89
C GLU A 343 10.11 -26.37 4.09
N VAL A 344 9.59 -25.53 5.01
CA VAL A 344 10.22 -24.24 5.35
C VAL A 344 11.58 -24.42 6.02
N LEU A 345 11.76 -25.47 6.85
CA LEU A 345 13.07 -25.80 7.43
C LEU A 345 14.10 -26.21 6.38
N LEU A 346 13.66 -26.89 5.30
CA LEU A 346 14.57 -27.30 4.20
C LEU A 346 15.05 -26.10 3.38
N MET A 347 14.23 -25.08 3.16
CA MET A 347 14.63 -23.85 2.46
C MET A 347 15.78 -23.09 3.13
N ARG A 348 16.08 -23.38 4.39
CA ARG A 348 17.15 -22.73 5.17
C ARG A 348 18.53 -23.36 4.95
N LYS A 349 18.60 -24.51 4.29
CA LYS A 349 19.85 -25.25 4.10
C LYS A 349 20.57 -24.90 2.80
N ASP A 350 19.91 -24.19 1.93
CA ASP A 350 20.42 -23.66 0.66
C ASP A 350 20.75 -22.16 0.78
#